data_4916a60030ad7bf8cd273f5502e768e7
#
_entry.id   4916a60030ad7bf8cd273f5502e768e7
#
_cell.length_a   1.000
_cell.length_b   1.000
_cell.length_c   1.000
_cell.angle_alpha   90.00
_cell.angle_beta   90.00
_cell.angle_gamma   90.00
#
_symmetry.space_group_name_H-M   'P 1'
#
loop_
_entity.id
_entity.type
_entity.pdbx_description
1 polymer ?
#
loop_
_entity_poly.entity_id
_entity_poly.type
_entity_poly.pdbx_seq_one_letter_code
_entity_poly.pdbx_strand_id
1 'polypeptide(L)' 'MNISSCLIVKNEADNIVRSLESIKKIADEIIVVDTGSTDNTVEIAQSFGAKVFFYEWDNNFSNAR' A
#
# COMPACT_ATOMS: atom_id res chain seq x y z
N MET A 1 9.28 6.42 -19.86
CA MET A 1 8.15 6.96 -19.10
C MET A 1 8.00 6.21 -17.79
N ASN A 2 7.90 6.94 -16.70
CA ASN A 2 7.79 6.31 -15.39
C ASN A 2 6.35 6.29 -14.92
N ILE A 3 5.90 5.13 -14.48
CA ILE A 3 4.57 4.96 -13.94
C ILE A 3 4.69 4.61 -12.46
N SER A 4 4.13 5.44 -11.61
CA SER A 4 4.11 5.20 -10.19
C SER A 4 2.68 4.88 -9.76
N SER A 5 2.51 3.80 -9.04
CA SER A 5 1.21 3.42 -8.51
C SER A 5 1.22 3.60 -7.00
N CYS A 6 0.14 4.15 -6.49
CA CYS A 6 -0.01 4.36 -5.06
C CYS A 6 -1.24 3.61 -4.56
N LEU A 7 -1.04 2.78 -3.56
CA LEU A 7 -2.11 2.00 -2.96
C LEU A 7 -2.25 2.38 -1.50
N ILE A 8 -3.50 2.56 -1.07
CA ILE A 8 -3.79 2.76 0.34
C ILE A 8 -4.45 1.48 0.84
N VAL A 9 -3.85 0.85 1.84
CA VAL A 9 -4.30 -0.46 2.28
C VAL A 9 -4.51 -0.50 3.78
N LYS A 10 -5.39 -1.42 4.18
CA LYS A 10 -5.58 -1.75 5.59
C LYS A 10 -6.10 -3.18 5.65
N ASN A 11 -5.30 -4.07 6.26
CA ASN A 11 -5.66 -5.48 6.41
C ASN A 11 -6.06 -6.11 5.07
N GLU A 12 -5.23 -5.88 4.06
CA GLU A 12 -5.51 -6.35 2.71
C GLU A 12 -4.60 -7.50 2.28
N ALA A 13 -4.09 -8.27 3.25
CA ALA A 13 -3.12 -9.30 2.93
C ALA A 13 -3.61 -10.27 1.85
N ASP A 14 -4.90 -10.59 1.87
CA ASP A 14 -5.44 -11.54 0.90
C ASP A 14 -5.57 -10.93 -0.49
N ASN A 15 -5.85 -9.64 -0.55
CA ASN A 15 -6.10 -8.97 -1.82
C ASN A 15 -4.89 -8.26 -2.37
N ILE A 16 -3.96 -7.87 -1.50
CA ILE A 16 -2.84 -7.06 -1.95
C ILE A 16 -1.91 -7.82 -2.88
N VAL A 17 -1.78 -9.13 -2.69
CA VAL A 17 -0.93 -9.93 -3.56
C VAL A 17 -1.41 -9.81 -5.00
N ARG A 18 -2.71 -10.00 -5.20
CA ARG A 18 -3.28 -9.92 -6.53
C ARG A 18 -3.12 -8.52 -7.13
N SER A 19 -3.36 -7.50 -6.32
CA SER A 19 -3.21 -6.13 -6.78
C SER A 19 -1.77 -5.84 -7.16
N LEU A 20 -0.82 -6.25 -6.33
CA LEU A 20 0.58 -5.99 -6.59
C LEU A 20 1.07 -6.74 -7.82
N GLU A 21 0.60 -7.96 -8.02
CA GLU A 21 1.00 -8.71 -9.19
C GLU A 21 0.56 -8.02 -10.47
N SER A 22 -0.65 -7.48 -10.47
CA SER A 22 -1.15 -6.76 -11.63
C SER A 22 -0.40 -5.46 -11.85
N ILE A 23 -0.18 -4.72 -10.78
CA ILE A 23 0.47 -3.42 -10.89
C ILE A 23 1.93 -3.57 -11.29
N LYS A 24 2.59 -4.60 -10.77
CA LYS A 24 4.01 -4.81 -11.04
C LYS A 24 4.29 -4.95 -12.54
N LYS A 25 3.30 -5.40 -13.28
CA LYS A 25 3.47 -5.58 -14.72
C LYS A 25 3.53 -4.27 -15.48
N ILE A 26 2.92 -3.22 -14.94
CA ILE A 26 2.80 -1.96 -15.66
C ILE A 26 3.47 -0.79 -14.96
N ALA A 27 3.67 -0.87 -13.66
CA ALA A 27 4.22 0.25 -12.91
C ALA A 27 5.72 0.09 -12.72
N ASP A 28 6.43 1.19 -12.86
CA ASP A 28 7.86 1.21 -12.59
C ASP A 28 8.14 1.32 -11.10
N GLU A 29 7.22 1.91 -10.38
CA GLU A 29 7.38 2.09 -8.95
C GLU A 29 6.03 1.87 -8.28
N ILE A 30 6.05 1.15 -7.15
CA ILE A 30 4.85 0.89 -6.38
C ILE A 30 5.02 1.50 -5.00
N ILE A 31 4.06 2.31 -4.61
CA ILE A 31 4.04 2.94 -3.30
C ILE A 31 2.81 2.42 -2.57
N VAL A 32 3.02 1.90 -1.38
CA VAL A 32 1.93 1.38 -0.57
C VAL A 32 1.85 2.19 0.71
N VAL A 33 0.68 2.74 0.98
CA VAL A 33 0.43 3.46 2.22
C VAL A 33 -0.42 2.56 3.12
N ASP A 34 0.17 2.15 4.23
CA ASP A 34 -0.50 1.29 5.19
C ASP A 34 -1.15 2.14 6.27
N THR A 35 -2.45 1.93 6.48
CA THR A 35 -3.21 2.74 7.42
C THR A 35 -3.51 2.02 8.73
N GLY A 36 -2.67 1.05 9.08
CA GLY A 36 -2.82 0.37 10.36
C GLY A 36 -3.17 -1.10 10.23
N SER A 37 -2.56 -1.76 9.25
CA SER A 37 -2.81 -3.19 9.08
C SER A 37 -2.23 -3.98 10.25
N THR A 38 -2.97 -4.97 10.69
CA THR A 38 -2.50 -5.88 11.75
C THR A 38 -2.09 -7.23 11.20
N ASP A 39 -2.22 -7.41 9.90
CA ASP A 39 -1.82 -8.67 9.25
C ASP A 39 -0.50 -8.48 8.49
N ASN A 40 -0.23 -9.36 7.55
CA ASN A 40 1.04 -9.37 6.81
C ASN A 40 1.04 -8.43 5.61
N THR A 41 0.11 -7.52 5.53
CA THR A 41 -0.01 -6.64 4.38
C THR A 41 1.30 -5.93 4.05
N VAL A 42 1.93 -5.36 5.06
CA VAL A 42 3.18 -4.62 4.85
C VAL A 42 4.30 -5.55 4.38
N GLU A 43 4.42 -6.70 4.99
CA GLU A 43 5.45 -7.66 4.61
C GLU A 43 5.28 -8.10 3.15
N ILE A 44 4.05 -8.35 2.76
CA ILE A 44 3.76 -8.76 1.39
C ILE A 44 4.12 -7.64 0.42
N ALA A 45 3.75 -6.41 0.74
CA ALA A 45 4.08 -5.29 -0.13
C ALA A 45 5.58 -5.14 -0.29
N GLN A 46 6.33 -5.28 0.79
CA GLN A 46 7.77 -5.16 0.73
C GLN A 46 8.39 -6.27 -0.09
N SER A 47 7.82 -7.45 -0.05
CA SER A 47 8.35 -8.58 -0.81
C SER A 47 8.19 -8.35 -2.31
N PHE A 48 7.29 -7.49 -2.71
CA PHE A 48 7.11 -7.13 -4.12
C PHE A 48 7.98 -5.94 -4.53
N GLY A 49 8.79 -5.43 -3.62
CA GLY A 49 9.63 -4.30 -3.93
C GLY A 49 8.93 -2.96 -3.80
N ALA A 50 7.77 -2.94 -3.21
CA ALA A 50 7.04 -1.69 -3.04
C ALA A 50 7.65 -0.87 -1.91
N LYS A 51 7.54 0.44 -2.05
CA LYS A 51 7.91 1.34 -0.96
C LYS A 51 6.69 1.48 -0.06
N VAL A 52 6.87 1.15 1.21
CA VAL A 52 5.77 1.16 2.15
C VAL A 52 5.92 2.34 3.10
N PHE A 53 4.87 3.13 3.19
CA PHE A 53 4.78 4.20 4.15
C PHE A 53 3.67 3.90 5.12
N PHE A 54 3.88 4.25 6.36
CA PHE A 54 2.89 4.01 7.38
C PHE A 54 2.17 5.31 7.71
N TYR A 55 0.85 5.31 7.55
CA TYR A 55 0.05 6.47 7.86
C TYR A 55 -1.04 6.05 8.84
N GLU A 56 -0.99 6.62 10.02
CA GLU A 56 -1.97 6.31 11.04
C GLU A 56 -3.25 7.07 10.74
N TRP A 57 -4.29 6.34 10.41
CA TRP A 57 -5.57 6.95 10.12
C TRP A 57 -6.25 7.36 11.42
N ASP A 58 -6.57 8.61 11.52
CA ASP A 58 -7.24 9.17 12.67
C ASP A 58 -8.67 9.47 12.30
N ASN A 59 -9.62 8.96 13.06
CA ASN A 59 -11.03 9.18 12.80
C ASN A 59 -11.47 10.62 13.08
N ASN A 60 -10.62 11.39 13.67
CA ASN A 60 -10.94 12.77 14.00
C ASN A 60 -10.69 13.65 12.79
N PHE A 61 -11.71 13.87 12.02
CA PHE A 61 -11.58 14.62 10.77
C PHE A 61 -11.25 16.08 10.99
N SER A 62 -11.44 16.57 12.17
CA SER A 62 -11.11 17.95 12.45
C SER A 62 -9.60 18.20 12.34
N ASN A 63 -8.83 17.14 12.41
CA ASN A 63 -7.39 17.24 12.28
C ASN A 63 -6.90 17.15 10.85
N ALA A 64 -7.80 16.92 9.94
CA ALA A 64 -7.43 16.70 8.55
C ALA A 64 -7.18 17.98 7.78
N ARG A 65 -6.92 19.04 8.43
CA ARG A 65 -6.69 20.32 7.77
C ARG A 65 -5.24 20.64 7.61
#